data_f5bb4153861b8a26109450aceb9b856f
#
_entry.id   f5bb4153861b8a26109450aceb9b856f
#
_cell.length_a   1.000
_cell.length_b   1.000
_cell.length_c   1.000
_cell.angle_alpha   90.00
_cell.angle_beta   90.00
_cell.angle_gamma   90.00
#
_symmetry.space_group_name_H-M   'P 1'
#
loop_
_entity.id
_entity.type
_entity.pdbx_description
1 polymer ?
#
loop_
_entity_poly.entity_id
_entity_poly.type
_entity_poly.pdbx_seq_one_letter_code
_entity_poly.pdbx_strand_id
1 'polypeptide(L)'
;NWRVQEVLAKAFDMYCSLIGYETALPVIKDWLASEIANTRRAVSEGLRIWTGRPYFKEHPQVAIDLLAAHKEDESLYMRKSVGNALRDISKKHPALVAKELEQWDVSSKEIKQVYKLAIKFIESQL
;
A
#
# COMPACT_ATOMS: atom_id res chain seq x y z
N ASN A 1 13.08 -9.75 -11.77
CA ASN A 1 14.03 -10.08 -10.70
C ASN A 1 13.70 -9.25 -9.45
N TRP A 2 13.55 -9.91 -8.32
CA TRP A 2 13.17 -9.25 -7.08
C TRP A 2 14.20 -8.23 -6.58
N ARG A 3 15.50 -8.45 -6.87
CA ARG A 3 16.55 -7.49 -6.51
C ARG A 3 16.41 -6.18 -7.26
N VAL A 4 16.08 -6.26 -8.55
CA VAL A 4 15.84 -5.06 -9.36
C VAL A 4 14.63 -4.30 -8.81
N GLN A 5 13.58 -5.01 -8.43
CA GLN A 5 12.38 -4.39 -7.85
C GLN A 5 12.68 -3.73 -6.51
N GLU A 6 13.51 -4.35 -5.67
CA GLU A 6 13.92 -3.77 -4.40
C GLU A 6 14.73 -2.49 -4.61
N VAL A 7 15.67 -2.50 -5.55
CA VAL A 7 16.47 -1.32 -5.90
C VAL A 7 15.57 -0.20 -6.42
N LEU A 8 14.62 -0.53 -7.30
CA LEU A 8 13.66 0.47 -7.82
C LEU A 8 12.81 1.06 -6.71
N ALA A 9 12.35 0.23 -5.78
CA ALA A 9 11.54 0.70 -4.66
C ALA A 9 12.32 1.69 -3.78
N LYS A 10 13.57 1.36 -3.48
CA LYS A 10 14.44 2.24 -2.68
C LYS A 10 14.78 3.52 -3.40
N ALA A 11 15.09 3.45 -4.69
CA ALA A 11 15.39 4.63 -5.50
C ALA A 11 14.18 5.55 -5.60
N PHE A 12 13.00 4.98 -5.75
CA PHE A 12 11.77 5.74 -5.82
C PHE A 12 11.43 6.41 -4.48
N ASP A 13 11.64 5.71 -3.36
CA ASP A 13 11.49 6.29 -2.03
C ASP A 13 12.43 7.49 -1.85
N MET A 14 13.69 7.35 -2.25
CA MET A 14 14.66 8.45 -2.20
C MET A 14 14.19 9.65 -3.03
N TYR A 15 13.71 9.40 -4.24
CA TYR A 15 13.18 10.45 -5.11
C TYR A 15 12.02 11.18 -4.44
N CYS A 16 11.05 10.43 -3.90
CA CYS A 16 9.91 11.01 -3.21
C CYS A 16 10.33 11.82 -1.98
N SER A 17 11.33 11.32 -1.24
CA SER A 17 11.87 12.01 -0.08
C SER A 17 12.51 13.36 -0.46
N LEU A 18 13.23 13.40 -1.59
CA LEU A 18 13.91 14.59 -2.06
C LEU A 18 12.96 15.69 -2.52
N ILE A 19 11.87 15.33 -3.22
CA ILE A 19 10.91 16.30 -3.74
C ILE A 19 9.74 16.56 -2.78
N GLY A 20 9.65 15.77 -1.69
CA GLY A 20 8.54 15.80 -0.76
C GLY A 20 7.40 14.88 -1.20
N TYR A 21 6.84 14.13 -0.26
CA TYR A 21 5.80 13.14 -0.59
C TYR A 21 4.52 13.78 -1.12
N GLU A 22 4.15 14.95 -0.63
CA GLU A 22 2.98 15.66 -1.15
C GLU A 22 3.14 15.98 -2.64
N THR A 23 4.32 16.47 -3.04
CA THR A 23 4.65 16.76 -4.44
C THR A 23 4.72 15.48 -5.26
N ALA A 24 5.17 14.38 -4.65
CA ALA A 24 5.32 13.08 -5.32
C ALA A 24 4.00 12.33 -5.51
N LEU A 25 2.93 12.67 -4.79
CA LEU A 25 1.65 11.94 -4.85
C LEU A 25 1.13 11.72 -6.26
N PRO A 26 1.11 12.72 -7.17
CA PRO A 26 0.66 12.47 -8.54
C PRO A 26 1.50 11.42 -9.27
N VAL A 27 2.82 11.44 -9.06
CA VAL A 27 3.73 10.47 -9.66
C VAL A 27 3.47 9.08 -9.08
N ILE A 28 3.29 8.98 -7.77
CA ILE A 28 2.96 7.72 -7.10
C ILE A 28 1.68 7.12 -7.69
N LYS A 29 0.63 7.95 -7.84
CA LYS A 29 -0.64 7.51 -8.43
C LYS A 29 -0.47 7.00 -9.85
N ASP A 30 0.29 7.73 -10.68
CA ASP A 30 0.55 7.35 -12.06
C ASP A 30 1.30 6.01 -12.15
N TRP A 31 2.29 5.82 -11.30
CA TRP A 31 3.08 4.60 -11.31
C TRP A 31 2.28 3.40 -10.79
N LEU A 32 1.42 3.60 -9.79
CA LEU A 32 0.52 2.55 -9.32
C LEU A 32 -0.50 2.16 -10.39
N ALA A 33 -0.91 3.11 -11.22
CA ALA A 33 -1.82 2.86 -12.32
C ALA A 33 -1.14 2.32 -13.57
N SER A 34 0.21 2.17 -13.56
CA SER A 34 0.97 1.69 -14.71
C SER A 34 0.53 0.29 -15.13
N GLU A 35 0.44 0.05 -16.44
CA GLU A 35 0.16 -1.27 -17.00
C GLU A 35 1.32 -2.23 -16.81
N ILE A 36 2.52 -1.71 -16.50
CA ILE A 36 3.70 -2.53 -16.27
C ILE A 36 3.67 -3.05 -14.83
N ALA A 37 3.40 -4.35 -14.67
CA ALA A 37 3.25 -4.98 -13.37
C ALA A 37 4.47 -4.77 -12.44
N ASN A 38 5.68 -4.83 -12.99
CA ASN A 38 6.89 -4.65 -12.18
C ASN A 38 7.00 -3.24 -11.62
N THR A 39 6.56 -2.22 -12.36
CA THR A 39 6.54 -0.83 -11.88
C THR A 39 5.55 -0.70 -10.70
N ARG A 40 4.34 -1.26 -10.85
CA ARG A 40 3.35 -1.24 -9.76
C ARG A 40 3.88 -1.92 -8.51
N ARG A 41 4.53 -3.07 -8.66
CA ARG A 41 5.11 -3.82 -7.54
C ARG A 41 6.20 -3.04 -6.83
N ALA A 42 7.10 -2.40 -7.59
CA ALA A 42 8.17 -1.60 -7.01
C ALA A 42 7.61 -0.45 -6.16
N VAL A 43 6.58 0.24 -6.67
CA VAL A 43 5.97 1.35 -5.95
C VAL A 43 5.22 0.84 -4.70
N SER A 44 4.48 -0.26 -4.80
CA SER A 44 3.74 -0.79 -3.65
C SER A 44 4.69 -1.30 -2.56
N GLU A 45 5.81 -1.94 -2.93
CA GLU A 45 6.83 -2.33 -1.96
C GLU A 45 7.47 -1.09 -1.31
N GLY A 46 7.68 -0.04 -2.10
CA GLY A 46 8.12 1.25 -1.59
C GLY A 46 7.16 1.80 -0.54
N LEU A 47 5.86 1.73 -0.80
CA LEU A 47 4.86 2.21 0.15
C LEU A 47 4.95 1.53 1.51
N ARG A 48 5.30 0.25 1.56
CA ARG A 48 5.50 -0.45 2.84
C ARG A 48 6.64 0.18 3.65
N ILE A 49 7.69 0.61 2.97
CA ILE A 49 8.82 1.30 3.61
C ILE A 49 8.38 2.71 4.02
N TRP A 50 7.66 3.39 3.14
CA TRP A 50 7.28 4.81 3.31
C TRP A 50 6.25 5.02 4.41
N THR A 51 5.41 4.02 4.70
CA THR A 51 4.42 4.17 5.77
C THR A 51 5.06 4.47 7.13
N GLY A 52 6.36 4.18 7.28
CA GLY A 52 7.13 4.57 8.45
C GLY A 52 7.70 5.98 8.38
N ARG A 53 7.61 6.68 7.25
CA ARG A 53 8.15 8.03 7.09
C ARG A 53 7.23 9.07 7.75
N PRO A 54 7.79 10.21 8.21
CA PRO A 54 7.01 11.23 8.92
C PRO A 54 5.77 11.69 8.18
N TYR A 55 5.84 11.90 6.86
CA TYR A 55 4.68 12.34 6.07
C TYR A 55 3.50 11.39 6.24
N PHE A 56 3.71 10.08 6.07
CA PHE A 56 2.62 9.10 6.16
C PHE A 56 2.19 8.82 7.59
N LYS A 57 3.06 9.07 8.58
CA LYS A 57 2.66 9.03 9.99
C LYS A 57 1.68 10.15 10.32
N GLU A 58 1.85 11.32 9.70
CA GLU A 58 0.96 12.47 9.88
C GLU A 58 -0.29 12.38 9.00
N HIS A 59 -0.19 11.66 7.86
CA HIS A 59 -1.26 11.55 6.88
C HIS A 59 -1.54 10.07 6.53
N PRO A 60 -1.90 9.24 7.53
CA PRO A 60 -2.10 7.80 7.27
C PRO A 60 -3.24 7.52 6.30
N GLN A 61 -4.26 8.38 6.27
CA GLN A 61 -5.39 8.19 5.36
C GLN A 61 -4.96 8.28 3.90
N VAL A 62 -3.96 9.11 3.57
CA VAL A 62 -3.44 9.23 2.21
C VAL A 62 -2.86 7.88 1.75
N ALA A 63 -2.05 7.23 2.60
CA ALA A 63 -1.48 5.93 2.28
C ALA A 63 -2.57 4.86 2.13
N ILE A 64 -3.56 4.86 3.04
CA ILE A 64 -4.67 3.91 3.01
C ILE A 64 -5.45 4.05 1.70
N ASP A 65 -5.77 5.28 1.28
CA ASP A 65 -6.52 5.54 0.05
C ASP A 65 -5.75 5.09 -1.19
N LEU A 66 -4.46 5.34 -1.25
CA LEU A 66 -3.61 4.91 -2.36
C LEU A 66 -3.59 3.38 -2.48
N LEU A 67 -3.46 2.69 -1.36
CA LEU A 67 -3.42 1.23 -1.33
C LEU A 67 -4.78 0.63 -1.65
N ALA A 68 -5.85 1.16 -1.06
CA ALA A 68 -7.20 0.64 -1.26
C ALA A 68 -7.66 0.72 -2.72
N ALA A 69 -7.17 1.69 -3.48
CA ALA A 69 -7.47 1.80 -4.90
C ALA A 69 -7.00 0.57 -5.70
N HIS A 70 -6.09 -0.23 -5.15
CA HIS A 70 -5.52 -1.41 -5.82
C HIS A 70 -5.90 -2.73 -5.15
N LYS A 71 -6.95 -2.74 -4.32
CA LYS A 71 -7.41 -3.95 -3.62
C LYS A 71 -7.90 -5.06 -4.55
N GLU A 72 -8.23 -4.73 -5.78
CA GLU A 72 -8.70 -5.67 -6.78
C GLU A 72 -7.76 -5.77 -7.99
N ASP A 73 -6.50 -5.38 -7.81
CA ASP A 73 -5.51 -5.46 -8.88
C ASP A 73 -5.39 -6.90 -9.40
N GLU A 74 -5.25 -7.07 -10.70
CA GLU A 74 -5.14 -8.39 -11.32
C GLU A 74 -3.86 -9.13 -10.93
N SER A 75 -2.82 -8.42 -10.48
CA SER A 75 -1.58 -9.03 -10.02
C SER A 75 -1.73 -9.52 -8.57
N LEU A 76 -1.50 -10.82 -8.35
CA LEU A 76 -1.50 -11.39 -7.01
C LEU A 76 -0.42 -10.75 -6.12
N TYR A 77 0.75 -10.48 -6.69
CA TYR A 77 1.83 -9.82 -5.95
C TYR A 77 1.44 -8.43 -5.49
N MET A 78 0.77 -7.68 -6.36
CA MET A 78 0.28 -6.35 -6.01
C MET A 78 -0.72 -6.43 -4.87
N ARG A 79 -1.68 -7.36 -4.95
CA ARG A 79 -2.66 -7.55 -3.89
C ARG A 79 -2.01 -7.92 -2.56
N LYS A 80 -1.00 -8.80 -2.58
CA LYS A 80 -0.27 -9.17 -1.36
C LYS A 80 0.47 -7.99 -0.76
N SER A 81 1.12 -7.17 -1.58
CA SER A 81 1.82 -5.96 -1.12
C SER A 81 0.85 -4.97 -0.49
N VAL A 82 -0.30 -4.76 -1.12
CA VAL A 82 -1.35 -3.87 -0.60
C VAL A 82 -1.84 -4.37 0.76
N GLY A 83 -2.17 -5.66 0.86
CA GLY A 83 -2.66 -6.24 2.11
C GLY A 83 -1.64 -6.15 3.24
N ASN A 84 -0.38 -6.46 2.95
CA ASN A 84 0.69 -6.39 3.95
C ASN A 84 0.98 -4.95 4.38
N ALA A 85 0.92 -4.00 3.45
CA ALA A 85 1.11 -2.59 3.77
C ALA A 85 -0.01 -2.07 4.68
N LEU A 86 -1.26 -2.43 4.39
CA LEU A 86 -2.39 -2.06 5.24
C LEU A 86 -2.28 -2.69 6.62
N ARG A 87 -1.81 -3.94 6.71
CA ARG A 87 -1.55 -4.58 8.00
C ARG A 87 -0.51 -3.81 8.80
N ASP A 88 0.57 -3.37 8.15
CA ASP A 88 1.60 -2.58 8.82
C ASP A 88 1.04 -1.25 9.35
N ILE A 89 0.22 -0.58 8.55
CA ILE A 89 -0.46 0.66 8.97
C ILE A 89 -1.41 0.40 10.14
N SER A 90 -2.11 -0.74 10.14
CA SER A 90 -3.07 -1.07 11.19
C SER A 90 -2.44 -1.21 12.57
N LYS A 91 -1.14 -1.49 12.64
CA LYS A 91 -0.43 -1.58 13.92
C LYS A 91 -0.38 -0.24 14.65
N LYS A 92 -0.40 0.86 13.91
CA LYS A 92 -0.38 2.22 14.47
C LYS A 92 -1.73 2.93 14.37
N HIS A 93 -2.53 2.58 13.36
CA HIS A 93 -3.80 3.22 13.06
C HIS A 93 -4.90 2.17 12.82
N PRO A 94 -5.18 1.31 13.82
CA PRO A 94 -6.13 0.21 13.62
C PRO A 94 -7.55 0.68 13.29
N ALA A 95 -8.00 1.78 13.89
CA ALA A 95 -9.36 2.30 13.65
C ALA A 95 -9.54 2.78 12.22
N LEU A 96 -8.53 3.44 11.65
CA LEU A 96 -8.58 3.93 10.27
C LEU A 96 -8.63 2.79 9.26
N VAL A 97 -7.80 1.77 9.47
CA VAL A 97 -7.78 0.60 8.59
C VAL A 97 -9.08 -0.20 8.72
N ALA A 98 -9.57 -0.41 9.95
CA ALA A 98 -10.83 -1.10 10.17
C ALA A 98 -11.99 -0.39 9.46
N LYS A 99 -12.04 0.93 9.53
CA LYS A 99 -13.07 1.73 8.86
C LYS A 99 -13.03 1.55 7.35
N GLU A 100 -11.84 1.53 6.77
CA GLU A 100 -11.68 1.28 5.34
C GLU A 100 -12.16 -0.12 4.97
N LEU A 101 -11.74 -1.13 5.73
CA LEU A 101 -12.08 -2.53 5.46
C LEU A 101 -13.58 -2.81 5.56
N GLU A 102 -14.29 -2.10 6.42
CA GLU A 102 -15.75 -2.24 6.56
C GLU A 102 -16.49 -1.90 5.28
N GLN A 103 -15.91 -1.07 4.42
CA GLN A 103 -16.52 -0.63 3.17
C GLN A 103 -16.28 -1.61 2.01
N TRP A 104 -15.41 -2.61 2.20
CA TRP A 104 -14.99 -3.49 1.12
C TRP A 104 -16.00 -4.59 0.86
N ASP A 105 -16.20 -4.89 -0.43
CA ASP A 105 -17.05 -6.01 -0.88
C ASP A 105 -16.23 -7.30 -0.88
N VAL A 106 -16.32 -8.05 0.21
CA VAL A 106 -15.57 -9.30 0.37
C VAL A 106 -16.18 -10.48 -0.39
N SER A 107 -17.23 -10.27 -1.17
CA SER A 107 -17.73 -11.28 -2.09
C SER A 107 -16.78 -11.45 -3.28
N SER A 108 -15.98 -10.43 -3.61
CA SER A 108 -14.91 -10.53 -4.58
C SER A 108 -13.76 -11.35 -4.00
N LYS A 109 -13.32 -12.38 -4.75
CA LYS A 109 -12.21 -13.24 -4.34
C LYS A 109 -10.92 -12.44 -4.15
N GLU A 110 -10.64 -11.53 -5.06
CA GLU A 110 -9.44 -10.70 -5.04
C GLU A 110 -9.43 -9.76 -3.84
N ILE A 111 -10.53 -9.06 -3.60
CA ILE A 111 -10.68 -8.16 -2.46
C ILE A 111 -10.60 -8.94 -1.15
N LYS A 112 -11.20 -10.12 -1.10
CA LYS A 112 -11.16 -10.97 0.10
C LYS A 112 -9.73 -11.39 0.45
N GLN A 113 -8.89 -11.66 -0.54
CA GLN A 113 -7.48 -11.98 -0.30
C GLN A 113 -6.74 -10.83 0.37
N VAL A 114 -6.95 -9.61 -0.11
CA VAL A 114 -6.35 -8.41 0.47
C VAL A 114 -6.89 -8.17 1.88
N TYR A 115 -8.20 -8.30 2.04
CA TYR A 115 -8.88 -8.14 3.33
C TYR A 115 -8.29 -9.05 4.41
N LYS A 116 -8.11 -10.33 4.08
CA LYS A 116 -7.56 -11.31 5.03
C LYS A 116 -6.15 -10.94 5.51
N LEU A 117 -5.33 -10.40 4.64
CA LEU A 117 -3.99 -9.94 5.00
C LEU A 117 -4.06 -8.67 5.86
N ALA A 118 -4.86 -7.71 5.42
CA ALA A 118 -4.95 -6.41 6.07
C ALA A 118 -5.50 -6.50 7.49
N ILE A 119 -6.45 -7.41 7.75
CA ILE A 119 -7.14 -7.48 9.04
C ILE A 119 -6.42 -8.32 10.09
N LYS A 120 -5.37 -9.03 9.72
CA LYS A 120 -4.69 -9.97 10.64
C LYS A 120 -4.30 -9.37 11.98
N PHE A 121 -3.69 -8.19 11.97
CA PHE A 121 -3.28 -7.54 13.21
C PHE A 121 -4.49 -7.13 14.05
N ILE A 122 -5.50 -6.57 13.41
CA ILE A 122 -6.73 -6.11 14.08
C ILE A 122 -7.44 -7.30 14.74
N GLU A 123 -7.57 -8.41 14.02
CA GLU A 123 -8.19 -9.62 14.58
C GLU A 123 -7.42 -10.16 15.79
N SER A 124 -6.09 -10.06 15.79
CA SER A 124 -5.27 -10.53 16.91
C SER A 124 -5.48 -9.72 18.19
N GLN A 125 -6.07 -8.53 18.09
CA GLN A 125 -6.35 -7.66 19.23
C GLN A 125 -7.75 -7.85 19.83
N LEU A 126 -8.59 -8.68 19.20
CA LEU A 126 -9.97 -8.92 19.66
C LEU A 126 -10.07 -9.99 20.76
#